data_73ff09e9113f7da4e98cb803448d97f8
#
_entry.id   73ff09e9113f7da4e98cb803448d97f8
#
_cell.length_a   1.000
_cell.length_b   1.000
_cell.length_c   1.000
_cell.angle_alpha   90.00
_cell.angle_beta   90.00
_cell.angle_gamma   90.00
#
_symmetry.space_group_name_H-M   'P 1'
#
loop_
_entity.id
_entity.type
_entity.pdbx_description
1 polymer ?
#
loop_
_entity_poly.entity_id
_entity_poly.type
_entity_poly.pdbx_seq_one_letter_code
_entity_poly.pdbx_strand_id
1 'polypeptide(L)'
;VSPATIRNDMAHLEEEGYVSRPHTSAGCIPLDKGYRYYVEALTEDAELPLEEQHRIRALFGEGEEEPDRWLKLAAALVARLVKNASLVTFPRPNRCRFGHLELVAVHEFLALLVLVLSETILRRQFLSFNEPVTQDQLTGLANKLNAAHSGSTSSEISGKKLEVSPEEERVTEAVVEMMSAEDEMEYDQPYLEGLRLMLGQPEFTERDRMLSVMELMEARGWFGSMLSQWSSAEGVQVVIGEESRDEALRGLSLVFSRYGVPRRVSGAIAVIGPTRMDYRRAISTVGCVSEVLSDLVAGVCRSH
;
A
#
# COMPACT_ATOMS: atom_id res chain seq x y z
N VAL A 1 -17.03 -6.74 -41.69
CA VAL A 1 -16.21 -7.94 -41.40
C VAL A 1 -17.11 -9.16 -41.51
N SER A 2 -16.66 -10.24 -42.19
CA SER A 2 -17.47 -11.45 -42.38
C SER A 2 -17.47 -12.32 -41.10
N PRO A 3 -18.53 -13.13 -40.85
CA PRO A 3 -18.52 -14.08 -39.73
C PRO A 3 -17.38 -15.11 -39.78
N ALA A 4 -16.87 -15.40 -40.99
CA ALA A 4 -15.74 -16.30 -41.20
C ALA A 4 -14.43 -15.64 -40.76
N THR A 5 -14.21 -14.36 -41.08
CA THR A 5 -13.05 -13.58 -40.63
C THR A 5 -13.01 -13.51 -39.12
N ILE A 6 -14.15 -13.17 -38.47
CA ILE A 6 -14.22 -13.11 -36.99
C ILE A 6 -13.87 -14.46 -36.36
N ARG A 7 -14.33 -15.59 -36.96
CA ARG A 7 -14.00 -16.93 -36.43
C ARG A 7 -12.51 -17.24 -36.54
N ASN A 8 -11.88 -16.86 -37.67
CA ASN A 8 -10.45 -17.08 -37.88
C ASN A 8 -9.62 -16.20 -36.91
N ASP A 9 -9.99 -14.93 -36.76
CA ASP A 9 -9.32 -14.02 -35.83
C ASP A 9 -9.43 -14.53 -34.37
N MET A 10 -10.62 -15.03 -33.99
CA MET A 10 -10.82 -15.62 -32.65
C MET A 10 -10.02 -16.92 -32.47
N ALA A 11 -9.88 -17.75 -33.49
CA ALA A 11 -9.04 -18.95 -33.42
C ALA A 11 -7.55 -18.58 -33.28
N HIS A 12 -7.09 -17.55 -34.00
CA HIS A 12 -5.73 -17.06 -33.87
C HIS A 12 -5.46 -16.48 -32.45
N LEU A 13 -6.38 -15.70 -31.90
CA LEU A 13 -6.27 -15.20 -30.53
C LEU A 13 -6.27 -16.32 -29.47
N GLU A 14 -6.96 -17.43 -29.74
CA GLU A 14 -6.95 -18.62 -28.90
C GLU A 14 -5.60 -19.36 -28.98
N GLU A 15 -5.04 -19.54 -30.18
CA GLU A 15 -3.69 -20.10 -30.37
C GLU A 15 -2.60 -19.26 -29.71
N GLU A 16 -2.73 -17.96 -29.78
CA GLU A 16 -1.81 -16.99 -29.16
C GLU A 16 -2.01 -16.86 -27.61
N GLY A 17 -3.06 -17.49 -27.04
CA GLY A 17 -3.33 -17.48 -25.60
C GLY A 17 -3.92 -16.17 -25.06
N TYR A 18 -4.57 -15.37 -25.89
CA TYR A 18 -5.30 -14.17 -25.44
C TYR A 18 -6.72 -14.50 -24.96
N VAL A 19 -7.31 -15.53 -25.51
CA VAL A 19 -8.65 -16.01 -25.16
C VAL A 19 -8.63 -17.53 -25.03
N SER A 20 -9.60 -18.09 -24.33
CA SER A 20 -9.85 -19.53 -24.30
C SER A 20 -11.31 -19.83 -24.57
N ARG A 21 -11.58 -21.05 -25.04
CA ARG A 21 -12.92 -21.55 -25.24
C ARG A 21 -13.14 -22.77 -24.36
N PRO A 22 -13.84 -22.63 -23.23
CA PRO A 22 -14.04 -23.71 -22.25
C PRO A 22 -14.72 -24.95 -22.87
N HIS A 23 -15.61 -24.73 -23.85
CA HIS A 23 -16.30 -25.78 -24.60
C HIS A 23 -16.53 -25.34 -26.04
N THR A 24 -16.65 -26.28 -26.96
CA THR A 24 -16.85 -26.04 -28.42
C THR A 24 -18.09 -25.20 -28.74
N SER A 25 -19.10 -25.21 -27.87
CA SER A 25 -20.33 -24.42 -28.00
C SER A 25 -20.35 -23.14 -27.14
N ALA A 26 -19.30 -22.90 -26.35
CA ALA A 26 -19.18 -21.72 -25.51
C ALA A 26 -18.59 -20.52 -26.28
N GLY A 27 -18.86 -19.32 -25.82
CA GLY A 27 -18.13 -18.12 -26.25
C GLY A 27 -16.66 -18.16 -25.82
N CYS A 28 -15.83 -17.28 -26.39
CA CYS A 28 -14.47 -17.10 -25.95
C CYS A 28 -14.43 -16.26 -24.68
N ILE A 29 -13.56 -16.63 -23.74
CA ILE A 29 -13.31 -15.92 -22.48
C ILE A 29 -11.89 -15.38 -22.56
N PRO A 30 -11.63 -14.08 -22.30
CA PRO A 30 -10.29 -13.53 -22.21
C PRO A 30 -9.48 -14.21 -21.12
N LEU A 31 -8.23 -14.50 -21.39
CA LEU A 31 -7.22 -14.92 -20.42
C LEU A 31 -6.47 -13.69 -19.86
N ASP A 32 -5.65 -13.86 -18.86
CA ASP A 32 -4.88 -12.78 -18.22
C ASP A 32 -4.04 -11.99 -19.26
N LYS A 33 -3.42 -12.68 -20.23
CA LYS A 33 -2.72 -12.04 -21.37
C LYS A 33 -3.64 -11.14 -22.19
N GLY A 34 -4.89 -11.57 -22.42
CA GLY A 34 -5.89 -10.78 -23.15
C GLY A 34 -6.30 -9.53 -22.38
N TYR A 35 -6.51 -9.66 -21.07
CA TYR A 35 -6.79 -8.50 -20.20
C TYR A 35 -5.60 -7.56 -20.12
N ARG A 36 -4.35 -8.07 -20.04
CA ARG A 36 -3.14 -7.24 -20.06
C ARG A 36 -3.05 -6.39 -21.32
N TYR A 37 -3.22 -7.00 -22.48
CA TYR A 37 -3.23 -6.28 -23.76
C TYR A 37 -4.33 -5.19 -23.79
N TYR A 38 -5.52 -5.51 -23.29
CA TYR A 38 -6.61 -4.55 -23.21
C TYR A 38 -6.27 -3.37 -22.27
N VAL A 39 -5.71 -3.65 -21.10
CA VAL A 39 -5.31 -2.62 -20.12
C VAL A 39 -4.22 -1.71 -20.69
N GLU A 40 -3.21 -2.25 -21.37
CA GLU A 40 -2.15 -1.47 -22.04
C GLU A 40 -2.72 -0.52 -23.11
N ALA A 41 -3.72 -0.97 -23.84
CA ALA A 41 -4.41 -0.11 -24.80
C ALA A 41 -5.31 0.96 -24.17
N LEU A 42 -5.71 0.80 -22.89
CA LEU A 42 -6.58 1.76 -22.19
C LEU A 42 -5.83 2.90 -21.51
N THR A 43 -4.55 2.73 -21.21
CA THR A 43 -3.79 3.61 -20.30
C THR A 43 -3.69 5.06 -20.79
N GLU A 44 -3.87 5.33 -22.06
CA GLU A 44 -3.80 6.68 -22.63
C GLU A 44 -5.13 7.47 -22.55
N ASP A 45 -6.29 6.80 -22.35
CA ASP A 45 -7.62 7.42 -22.46
C ASP A 45 -8.58 7.14 -21.29
N ALA A 46 -8.10 6.59 -20.18
CA ALA A 46 -8.97 6.19 -19.06
C ALA A 46 -9.23 7.34 -18.08
N GLU A 47 -9.92 8.38 -18.52
CA GLU A 47 -10.39 9.45 -17.64
C GLU A 47 -11.89 9.32 -17.35
N LEU A 48 -12.30 9.77 -16.13
CA LEU A 48 -13.72 9.95 -15.82
C LEU A 48 -14.28 11.17 -16.53
N PRO A 49 -15.59 11.20 -16.87
CA PRO A 49 -16.25 12.39 -17.35
C PRO A 49 -16.06 13.56 -16.37
N LEU A 50 -15.83 14.77 -16.88
CA LEU A 50 -15.57 15.96 -16.08
C LEU A 50 -16.63 16.22 -15.01
N GLU A 51 -17.90 16.00 -15.32
CA GLU A 51 -19.00 16.15 -14.35
C GLU A 51 -18.87 15.16 -13.19
N GLU A 52 -18.36 13.97 -13.44
CA GLU A 52 -18.16 12.95 -12.40
C GLU A 52 -16.93 13.27 -11.55
N GLN A 53 -15.85 13.74 -12.17
CA GLN A 53 -14.67 14.24 -11.45
C GLN A 53 -15.04 15.40 -10.51
N HIS A 54 -15.85 16.35 -10.99
CA HIS A 54 -16.33 17.46 -10.17
C HIS A 54 -17.20 17.00 -9.01
N ARG A 55 -18.09 16.01 -9.23
CA ARG A 55 -18.89 15.41 -8.15
C ARG A 55 -18.04 14.71 -7.11
N ILE A 56 -17.03 13.96 -7.54
CA ILE A 56 -16.10 13.31 -6.63
C ILE A 56 -15.37 14.36 -5.79
N ARG A 57 -14.78 15.38 -6.41
CA ARG A 57 -14.08 16.47 -5.70
C ARG A 57 -14.98 17.20 -4.72
N ALA A 58 -16.22 17.47 -5.09
CA ALA A 58 -17.19 18.15 -4.23
C ALA A 58 -17.53 17.35 -2.94
N LEU A 59 -17.51 16.01 -3.00
CA LEU A 59 -17.74 15.17 -1.82
C LEU A 59 -16.64 15.32 -0.75
N PHE A 60 -15.43 15.71 -1.15
CA PHE A 60 -14.29 15.93 -0.24
C PHE A 60 -14.06 17.40 0.10
N GLY A 61 -14.79 18.33 -0.54
CA GLY A 61 -14.48 19.76 -0.55
C GLY A 61 -15.07 20.59 0.59
N GLU A 62 -15.84 20.04 1.51
CA GLU A 62 -16.43 20.81 2.61
C GLU A 62 -15.85 20.40 3.99
N GLY A 63 -14.64 20.94 4.27
CA GLY A 63 -14.34 21.44 5.60
C GLY A 63 -14.16 20.43 6.73
N GLU A 64 -13.68 19.23 6.52
CA GLU A 64 -13.38 18.33 7.63
C GLU A 64 -11.90 17.97 7.69
N GLU A 65 -11.27 18.39 8.78
CA GLU A 65 -9.85 18.17 9.06
C GLU A 65 -9.51 16.75 9.51
N GLU A 66 -10.47 15.79 9.53
CA GLU A 66 -10.24 14.43 9.99
C GLU A 66 -9.87 13.49 8.83
N PRO A 67 -8.59 13.09 8.70
CA PRO A 67 -8.12 12.17 7.67
C PRO A 67 -8.89 10.84 7.61
N ASP A 68 -9.25 10.28 8.77
CA ASP A 68 -10.02 9.04 8.91
C ASP A 68 -11.32 9.05 8.09
N ARG A 69 -11.99 10.18 8.07
CA ARG A 69 -13.28 10.34 7.38
C ARG A 69 -13.10 10.37 5.86
N TRP A 70 -12.07 11.07 5.38
CA TRP A 70 -11.76 11.07 3.93
C TRP A 70 -11.43 9.70 3.41
N LEU A 71 -10.65 8.93 4.18
CA LEU A 71 -10.21 7.61 3.78
C LEU A 71 -11.37 6.61 3.72
N LYS A 72 -12.24 6.64 4.71
CA LYS A 72 -13.49 5.86 4.71
C LYS A 72 -14.40 6.25 3.55
N LEU A 73 -14.57 7.55 3.32
CA LEU A 73 -15.36 8.06 2.20
C LEU A 73 -14.79 7.62 0.86
N ALA A 74 -13.46 7.72 0.68
CA ALA A 74 -12.76 7.29 -0.52
C ALA A 74 -12.97 5.79 -0.77
N ALA A 75 -12.75 4.95 0.25
CA ALA A 75 -12.96 3.51 0.13
C ALA A 75 -14.42 3.18 -0.26
N ALA A 76 -15.40 3.76 0.42
CA ALA A 76 -16.82 3.52 0.14
C ALA A 76 -17.23 4.03 -1.26
N LEU A 77 -16.73 5.19 -1.67
CA LEU A 77 -17.01 5.78 -2.98
C LEU A 77 -16.47 4.90 -4.11
N VAL A 78 -15.19 4.53 -4.04
CA VAL A 78 -14.54 3.70 -5.05
C VAL A 78 -15.22 2.33 -5.13
N ALA A 79 -15.48 1.69 -3.99
CA ALA A 79 -16.18 0.40 -3.97
C ALA A 79 -17.53 0.45 -4.70
N ARG A 80 -18.31 1.53 -4.49
CA ARG A 80 -19.61 1.72 -5.16
C ARG A 80 -19.49 1.97 -6.65
N LEU A 81 -18.53 2.80 -7.07
CA LEU A 81 -18.34 3.18 -8.48
C LEU A 81 -17.84 2.00 -9.32
N VAL A 82 -16.95 1.18 -8.76
CA VAL A 82 -16.35 0.03 -9.46
C VAL A 82 -17.09 -1.28 -9.19
N LYS A 83 -17.98 -1.32 -8.17
CA LYS A 83 -18.72 -2.51 -7.70
C LYS A 83 -17.81 -3.67 -7.29
N ASN A 84 -16.67 -3.35 -6.71
CA ASN A 84 -15.68 -4.30 -6.21
C ASN A 84 -15.20 -3.91 -4.80
N ALA A 85 -14.30 -4.69 -4.21
CA ALA A 85 -13.66 -4.32 -2.97
C ALA A 85 -12.68 -3.17 -3.21
N SER A 86 -12.64 -2.22 -2.28
CA SER A 86 -11.71 -1.09 -2.28
C SER A 86 -10.95 -1.02 -0.97
N LEU A 87 -9.68 -0.71 -1.07
CA LEU A 87 -8.73 -0.56 0.03
C LEU A 87 -8.12 0.83 -0.01
N VAL A 88 -8.09 1.52 1.12
CA VAL A 88 -7.42 2.81 1.26
C VAL A 88 -6.60 2.79 2.54
N THR A 89 -5.30 3.03 2.44
CA THR A 89 -4.40 3.05 3.61
C THR A 89 -4.32 4.45 4.19
N PHE A 90 -3.93 4.55 5.45
CA PHE A 90 -3.58 5.84 6.04
C PHE A 90 -2.28 6.38 5.40
N PRO A 91 -2.18 7.70 5.10
CA PRO A 91 -0.95 8.27 4.57
C PRO A 91 0.13 8.32 5.65
N ARG A 92 1.32 7.81 5.35
CA ARG A 92 2.46 7.75 6.28
C ARG A 92 3.70 8.41 5.67
N PRO A 93 4.63 8.91 6.48
CA PRO A 93 5.93 9.35 5.99
C PRO A 93 6.63 8.24 5.18
N ASN A 94 7.23 8.59 4.06
CA ASN A 94 7.90 7.62 3.18
C ASN A 94 9.12 6.96 3.81
N ARG A 95 9.72 7.62 4.80
CA ARG A 95 10.78 7.09 5.66
C ARG A 95 10.62 7.71 7.04
N CYS A 96 10.71 6.91 8.05
CA CYS A 96 10.74 7.42 9.41
C CYS A 96 12.05 8.19 9.65
N ARG A 97 11.98 9.20 10.48
CA ARG A 97 13.14 9.98 10.91
C ARG A 97 13.31 9.82 12.41
N PHE A 98 14.57 9.74 12.82
CA PHE A 98 14.93 9.74 14.21
C PHE A 98 14.50 11.07 14.86
N GLY A 99 13.58 11.02 15.79
CA GLY A 99 13.13 12.20 16.54
C GLY A 99 13.89 12.33 17.85
N HIS A 100 13.64 11.43 18.79
CA HIS A 100 14.23 11.46 20.12
C HIS A 100 14.38 10.05 20.69
N LEU A 101 15.48 9.81 21.42
CA LEU A 101 15.81 8.56 22.09
C LEU A 101 15.91 8.78 23.59
N GLU A 102 15.28 7.90 24.36
CA GLU A 102 15.47 7.76 25.80
C GLU A 102 15.93 6.33 26.14
N LEU A 103 16.85 6.22 27.08
CA LEU A 103 17.33 4.96 27.64
C LEU A 103 17.09 4.94 29.15
N VAL A 104 16.31 3.98 29.61
CA VAL A 104 15.93 3.85 31.01
C VAL A 104 16.51 2.54 31.57
N ALA A 105 17.35 2.63 32.61
CA ALA A 105 17.87 1.46 33.30
C ALA A 105 16.73 0.70 33.99
N VAL A 106 16.57 -0.57 33.65
CA VAL A 106 15.60 -1.49 34.27
C VAL A 106 16.33 -2.39 35.27
N HIS A 107 17.53 -2.82 34.92
CA HIS A 107 18.43 -3.62 35.71
C HIS A 107 19.87 -3.35 35.27
N GLU A 108 20.87 -3.79 36.03
CA GLU A 108 22.31 -3.55 35.75
C GLU A 108 22.74 -3.93 34.34
N PHE A 109 22.10 -4.95 33.72
CA PHE A 109 22.39 -5.43 32.37
C PHE A 109 21.24 -5.23 31.39
N LEU A 110 20.17 -4.49 31.77
CA LEU A 110 18.98 -4.36 30.97
C LEU A 110 18.48 -2.90 30.98
N ALA A 111 18.34 -2.32 29.83
CA ALA A 111 17.71 -1.01 29.65
C ALA A 111 16.47 -1.11 28.74
N LEU A 112 15.53 -0.22 28.97
CA LEU A 112 14.42 0.04 28.08
C LEU A 112 14.83 1.19 27.13
N LEU A 113 14.89 0.91 25.85
CA LEU A 113 15.02 1.89 24.79
C LEU A 113 13.63 2.37 24.39
N VAL A 114 13.42 3.69 24.43
CA VAL A 114 12.21 4.37 23.95
C VAL A 114 12.63 5.30 22.83
N LEU A 115 12.12 5.04 21.61
CA LEU A 115 12.45 5.80 20.42
C LEU A 115 11.19 6.51 19.91
N VAL A 116 11.29 7.81 19.77
CA VAL A 116 10.28 8.65 19.12
C VAL A 116 10.73 8.88 17.68
N LEU A 117 9.92 8.47 16.73
CA LEU A 117 10.13 8.64 15.29
C LEU A 117 9.15 9.68 14.78
N SER A 118 9.60 10.52 13.82
CA SER A 118 8.75 11.46 13.05
C SER A 118 7.49 11.92 13.80
N GLU A 119 7.65 12.82 14.73
CA GLU A 119 6.59 13.58 15.46
C GLU A 119 5.55 12.78 16.28
N THR A 120 5.22 11.53 15.94
CA THR A 120 4.12 10.83 16.62
C THR A 120 4.30 9.33 16.86
N ILE A 121 5.27 8.68 16.22
CA ILE A 121 5.46 7.23 16.34
C ILE A 121 6.41 6.93 17.49
N LEU A 122 5.91 6.24 18.51
CA LEU A 122 6.71 5.79 19.66
C LEU A 122 6.94 4.28 19.55
N ARG A 123 8.22 3.87 19.62
CA ARG A 123 8.65 2.48 19.67
C ARG A 123 9.45 2.23 20.93
N ARG A 124 9.40 0.99 21.44
CA ARG A 124 10.13 0.58 22.63
C ARG A 124 10.67 -0.83 22.48
N GLN A 125 11.89 -1.03 22.99
CA GLN A 125 12.57 -2.32 22.98
C GLN A 125 13.43 -2.48 24.23
N PHE A 126 13.54 -3.70 24.76
CA PHE A 126 14.52 -4.00 25.82
C PHE A 126 15.86 -4.32 25.18
N LEU A 127 16.93 -3.71 25.71
CA LEU A 127 18.31 -3.96 25.31
C LEU A 127 19.08 -4.58 26.44
N SER A 128 19.73 -5.70 26.18
CA SER A 128 20.66 -6.33 27.11
C SER A 128 22.09 -5.89 26.82
N PHE A 129 22.85 -5.59 27.86
CA PHE A 129 24.27 -5.19 27.81
C PHE A 129 25.12 -6.30 28.41
N ASN A 130 26.36 -6.45 27.90
CA ASN A 130 27.31 -7.44 28.42
C ASN A 130 28.02 -6.95 29.68
N GLU A 131 28.08 -5.64 29.89
CA GLU A 131 28.65 -5.00 31.08
C GLU A 131 27.56 -4.23 31.84
N PRO A 132 27.71 -4.06 33.16
CA PRO A 132 26.76 -3.28 33.96
C PRO A 132 26.68 -1.83 33.51
N VAL A 133 25.48 -1.33 33.28
CA VAL A 133 25.24 0.05 32.87
C VAL A 133 24.47 0.83 33.93
N THR A 134 24.88 2.06 34.19
CA THR A 134 24.21 2.98 35.10
C THR A 134 23.28 3.92 34.32
N GLN A 135 22.29 4.51 35.02
CA GLN A 135 21.38 5.48 34.39
C GLN A 135 22.14 6.70 33.84
N ASP A 136 23.18 7.15 34.53
CA ASP A 136 23.97 8.31 34.08
C ASP A 136 24.71 8.01 32.78
N GLN A 137 25.28 6.81 32.62
CA GLN A 137 25.90 6.36 31.38
C GLN A 137 24.87 6.28 30.23
N LEU A 138 23.71 5.70 30.49
CA LEU A 138 22.62 5.60 29.53
C LEU A 138 22.09 6.97 29.10
N THR A 139 21.96 7.90 30.04
CA THR A 139 21.54 9.29 29.76
C THR A 139 22.59 10.01 28.89
N GLY A 140 23.88 9.85 29.22
CA GLY A 140 24.96 10.40 28.42
C GLY A 140 24.98 9.86 26.98
N LEU A 141 24.75 8.55 26.83
CA LEU A 141 24.65 7.86 25.55
C LEU A 141 23.46 8.35 24.71
N ALA A 142 22.27 8.42 25.33
CA ALA A 142 21.06 8.92 24.71
C ALA A 142 21.24 10.36 24.20
N ASN A 143 21.81 11.25 25.04
CA ASN A 143 22.07 12.64 24.65
C ASN A 143 23.04 12.74 23.45
N LYS A 144 24.09 11.91 23.43
CA LYS A 144 25.04 11.86 22.32
C LYS A 144 24.39 11.44 21.01
N LEU A 145 23.56 10.37 21.05
CA LEU A 145 22.86 9.87 19.88
C LEU A 145 21.77 10.83 19.41
N ASN A 146 21.06 11.48 20.31
CA ASN A 146 20.09 12.53 19.99
C ASN A 146 20.75 13.68 19.22
N ALA A 147 21.90 14.16 19.69
CA ALA A 147 22.64 15.24 19.04
C ALA A 147 23.18 14.82 17.65
N ALA A 148 23.59 13.55 17.49
CA ALA A 148 24.21 13.05 16.26
C ALA A 148 23.19 12.68 15.16
N HIS A 149 21.99 12.24 15.53
CA HIS A 149 21.06 11.56 14.62
C HIS A 149 19.68 12.21 14.48
N SER A 150 19.36 13.29 15.22
CA SER A 150 18.09 13.99 15.08
C SER A 150 17.79 14.34 13.62
N GLY A 151 16.58 13.96 13.15
CA GLY A 151 16.12 14.16 11.78
C GLY A 151 16.71 13.19 10.73
N SER A 152 17.65 12.30 11.10
CA SER A 152 18.28 11.34 10.18
C SER A 152 17.35 10.13 9.90
N THR A 153 17.48 9.54 8.71
CA THR A 153 16.85 8.26 8.34
C THR A 153 17.72 7.08 8.78
N SER A 154 17.17 5.86 8.80
CA SER A 154 17.91 4.61 9.11
C SER A 154 19.16 4.45 8.26
N SER A 155 19.06 4.73 6.97
CA SER A 155 20.20 4.64 6.03
C SER A 155 21.27 5.70 6.27
N GLU A 156 20.90 6.91 6.68
CA GLU A 156 21.86 7.98 7.02
C GLU A 156 22.59 7.67 8.32
N ILE A 157 21.93 7.04 9.31
CA ILE A 157 22.54 6.58 10.56
C ILE A 157 23.53 5.46 10.28
N SER A 158 23.14 4.43 9.52
CA SER A 158 24.01 3.29 9.16
C SER A 158 25.23 3.69 8.33
N GLY A 159 25.11 4.76 7.55
CA GLY A 159 26.22 5.26 6.71
C GLY A 159 27.28 6.05 7.47
N LYS A 160 27.01 6.50 8.70
CA LYS A 160 27.95 7.25 9.53
C LYS A 160 28.88 6.29 10.28
N LYS A 161 30.08 6.03 9.75
CA LYS A 161 31.15 5.35 10.49
C LYS A 161 31.71 6.29 11.56
N LEU A 162 31.26 6.14 12.78
CA LEU A 162 31.86 6.77 13.96
C LEU A 162 32.70 5.74 14.71
N GLU A 163 33.81 6.18 15.34
CA GLU A 163 34.45 5.35 16.38
C GLU A 163 33.54 5.38 17.60
N VAL A 164 32.87 4.25 17.87
CA VAL A 164 31.82 4.13 18.89
C VAL A 164 32.21 3.08 19.93
N SER A 165 31.74 3.24 21.16
CA SER A 165 31.88 2.19 22.18
C SER A 165 30.98 1.01 21.81
N PRO A 166 31.25 -0.20 22.36
CA PRO A 166 30.38 -1.36 22.14
C PRO A 166 28.92 -1.13 22.53
N GLU A 167 28.69 -0.35 23.60
CA GLU A 167 27.34 0.00 24.07
C GLU A 167 26.66 0.96 23.08
N GLU A 168 27.40 1.93 22.54
CA GLU A 168 26.90 2.88 21.55
C GLU A 168 26.56 2.18 20.23
N GLU A 169 27.40 1.26 19.77
CA GLU A 169 27.15 0.43 18.59
C GLU A 169 25.85 -0.39 18.79
N ARG A 170 25.72 -1.05 19.93
CA ARG A 170 24.54 -1.85 20.28
C ARG A 170 23.23 -1.05 20.26
N VAL A 171 23.24 0.15 20.84
CA VAL A 171 22.05 1.02 20.84
C VAL A 171 21.76 1.54 19.43
N THR A 172 22.80 1.92 18.68
CA THR A 172 22.65 2.41 17.29
C THR A 172 22.09 1.33 16.37
N GLU A 173 22.58 0.08 16.48
CA GLU A 173 22.04 -1.07 15.74
C GLU A 173 20.55 -1.27 16.04
N ALA A 174 20.16 -1.29 17.32
CA ALA A 174 18.77 -1.45 17.71
C ALA A 174 17.89 -0.30 17.17
N VAL A 175 18.37 0.94 17.21
CA VAL A 175 17.67 2.09 16.63
C VAL A 175 17.48 1.91 15.13
N VAL A 176 18.52 1.49 14.39
CA VAL A 176 18.44 1.26 12.95
C VAL A 176 17.50 0.12 12.62
N GLU A 177 17.55 -0.99 13.38
CA GLU A 177 16.61 -2.12 13.23
C GLU A 177 15.15 -1.67 13.45
N MET A 178 14.90 -0.89 14.53
CA MET A 178 13.55 -0.39 14.84
C MET A 178 13.05 0.58 13.75
N MET A 179 13.92 1.45 13.23
CA MET A 179 13.58 2.37 12.15
C MET A 179 13.32 1.62 10.84
N SER A 180 14.16 0.64 10.51
CA SER A 180 13.98 -0.19 9.30
C SER A 180 12.71 -1.01 9.38
N ALA A 181 12.42 -1.60 10.54
CA ALA A 181 11.17 -2.33 10.76
C ALA A 181 9.94 -1.40 10.65
N GLU A 182 10.05 -0.12 11.06
CA GLU A 182 8.98 0.86 10.89
C GLU A 182 8.81 1.26 9.43
N ASP A 183 9.90 1.44 8.70
CA ASP A 183 9.87 1.72 7.26
C ASP A 183 9.31 0.52 6.47
N GLU A 184 9.51 -0.71 6.96
CA GLU A 184 8.97 -1.95 6.41
C GLU A 184 7.53 -2.24 6.88
N MET A 185 7.08 -1.66 8.02
CA MET A 185 5.69 -1.76 8.47
C MET A 185 4.76 -1.02 7.52
N GLU A 186 4.62 -1.58 6.33
CA GLU A 186 3.71 -1.07 5.33
C GLU A 186 2.26 -1.31 5.74
N TYR A 187 1.52 -0.19 5.84
CA TYR A 187 0.06 -0.14 5.78
C TYR A 187 -0.71 -1.10 6.69
N ASP A 188 -0.52 -0.94 7.99
CA ASP A 188 -1.26 -1.70 9.01
C ASP A 188 -2.75 -1.31 8.96
N GLN A 189 -3.60 -2.18 8.48
CA GLN A 189 -5.06 -2.09 8.37
C GLN A 189 -5.59 -1.00 7.41
N PRO A 190 -5.68 -1.30 6.10
CA PRO A 190 -6.38 -0.43 5.16
C PRO A 190 -7.88 -0.36 5.49
N TYR A 191 -8.51 0.76 5.19
CA TYR A 191 -9.97 0.85 5.15
C TYR A 191 -10.47 -0.02 3.99
N LEU A 192 -11.16 -1.09 4.33
CA LEU A 192 -11.73 -2.05 3.38
C LEU A 192 -13.24 -1.82 3.27
N GLU A 193 -13.69 -1.54 2.06
CA GLU A 193 -15.09 -1.38 1.72
C GLU A 193 -15.46 -2.21 0.48
N GLY A 194 -16.74 -2.54 0.32
CA GLY A 194 -17.24 -3.20 -0.89
C GLY A 194 -16.93 -4.69 -1.02
N LEU A 195 -16.38 -5.35 0.00
CA LEU A 195 -16.12 -6.79 -0.03
C LEU A 195 -17.38 -7.60 -0.40
N ARG A 196 -18.55 -7.22 0.14
CA ARG A 196 -19.82 -7.84 -0.21
C ARG A 196 -20.23 -7.65 -1.67
N LEU A 197 -19.85 -6.52 -2.29
CA LEU A 197 -20.11 -6.26 -3.71
C LEU A 197 -19.27 -7.17 -4.59
N MET A 198 -18.02 -7.38 -4.22
CA MET A 198 -17.11 -8.29 -4.91
C MET A 198 -17.55 -9.74 -4.74
N LEU A 199 -17.74 -10.20 -3.49
CA LEU A 199 -18.12 -11.60 -3.20
C LEU A 199 -19.51 -11.99 -3.72
N GLY A 200 -20.37 -11.02 -4.03
CA GLY A 200 -21.67 -11.26 -4.68
C GLY A 200 -21.58 -11.56 -6.18
N GLN A 201 -20.39 -11.52 -6.78
CA GLN A 201 -20.19 -11.79 -8.20
C GLN A 201 -20.08 -13.30 -8.48
N PRO A 202 -20.40 -13.76 -9.72
CA PRO A 202 -20.48 -15.18 -10.06
C PRO A 202 -19.20 -15.99 -9.77
N GLU A 203 -18.03 -15.35 -9.85
CA GLU A 203 -16.74 -15.99 -9.61
C GLU A 203 -16.53 -16.46 -8.18
N PHE A 204 -17.29 -15.92 -7.24
CA PHE A 204 -17.19 -16.24 -5.80
C PHE A 204 -18.37 -17.13 -5.32
N THR A 205 -19.06 -17.79 -6.24
CA THR A 205 -20.15 -18.72 -5.89
C THR A 205 -19.61 -19.97 -5.19
N GLU A 206 -18.37 -20.37 -5.50
CA GLU A 206 -17.68 -21.49 -4.83
C GLU A 206 -17.20 -21.06 -3.45
N ARG A 207 -17.62 -21.84 -2.44
CA ARG A 207 -17.34 -21.54 -1.03
C ARG A 207 -15.85 -21.44 -0.72
N ASP A 208 -15.05 -22.34 -1.27
CA ASP A 208 -13.62 -22.39 -0.98
C ASP A 208 -12.90 -21.14 -1.50
N ARG A 209 -13.28 -20.68 -2.69
CA ARG A 209 -12.75 -19.44 -3.27
C ARG A 209 -13.14 -18.21 -2.45
N MET A 210 -14.39 -18.17 -1.99
CA MET A 210 -14.86 -17.08 -1.13
C MET A 210 -14.09 -17.05 0.20
N LEU A 211 -13.85 -18.21 0.81
CA LEU A 211 -13.08 -18.31 2.06
C LEU A 211 -11.62 -17.89 1.88
N SER A 212 -10.94 -18.34 0.81
CA SER A 212 -9.56 -17.94 0.52
C SER A 212 -9.42 -16.42 0.38
N VAL A 213 -10.38 -15.76 -0.27
CA VAL A 213 -10.38 -14.28 -0.37
C VAL A 213 -10.60 -13.62 0.98
N MET A 214 -11.50 -14.15 1.81
CA MET A 214 -11.72 -13.62 3.16
C MET A 214 -10.48 -13.78 4.04
N GLU A 215 -9.84 -14.93 4.03
CA GLU A 215 -8.58 -15.20 4.75
C GLU A 215 -7.47 -14.24 4.29
N LEU A 216 -7.36 -13.99 2.98
CA LEU A 216 -6.42 -13.01 2.46
C LEU A 216 -6.70 -11.60 3.01
N MET A 217 -7.96 -11.16 3.02
CA MET A 217 -8.34 -9.83 3.52
C MET A 217 -8.12 -9.68 5.04
N GLU A 218 -8.20 -10.78 5.79
CA GLU A 218 -7.95 -10.80 7.24
C GLU A 218 -6.45 -10.90 7.59
N ALA A 219 -5.62 -11.38 6.68
CA ALA A 219 -4.18 -11.50 6.88
C ALA A 219 -3.54 -10.11 7.04
N ARG A 220 -2.81 -9.90 8.14
CA ARG A 220 -2.14 -8.62 8.38
C ARG A 220 -0.98 -8.41 7.41
N GLY A 221 -0.81 -7.18 6.93
CA GLY A 221 0.34 -6.79 6.13
C GLY A 221 0.38 -7.31 4.68
N TRP A 222 -0.57 -8.15 4.25
CA TRP A 222 -0.58 -8.69 2.88
C TRP A 222 -0.62 -7.58 1.83
N PHE A 223 -1.43 -6.54 2.07
CA PHE A 223 -1.58 -5.43 1.13
C PHE A 223 -0.29 -4.59 1.04
N GLY A 224 0.35 -4.35 2.17
CA GLY A 224 1.64 -3.67 2.22
C GLY A 224 2.75 -4.45 1.51
N SER A 225 2.89 -5.73 1.84
CA SER A 225 3.84 -6.64 1.18
C SER A 225 3.64 -6.70 -0.34
N MET A 226 2.41 -6.62 -0.80
CA MET A 226 2.11 -6.55 -2.22
C MET A 226 2.51 -5.19 -2.82
N LEU A 227 2.17 -4.07 -2.16
CA LEU A 227 2.52 -2.73 -2.64
C LEU A 227 4.04 -2.50 -2.69
N SER A 228 4.83 -3.14 -1.81
CA SER A 228 6.28 -3.02 -1.81
C SER A 228 6.93 -3.57 -3.07
N GLN A 229 6.34 -4.61 -3.67
CA GLN A 229 6.82 -5.17 -4.93
C GLN A 229 6.72 -4.17 -6.11
N TRP A 230 5.87 -3.14 -5.98
CA TRP A 230 5.58 -2.15 -7.01
C TRP A 230 5.90 -0.72 -6.54
N SER A 231 6.88 -0.59 -5.64
CA SER A 231 7.19 0.66 -4.93
C SER A 231 7.65 1.82 -5.82
N SER A 232 8.19 1.55 -7.00
CA SER A 232 8.81 2.55 -7.89
C SER A 232 7.90 3.07 -9.01
N ALA A 233 6.69 2.55 -9.15
CA ALA A 233 5.81 2.91 -10.25
C ALA A 233 4.97 4.17 -9.91
N GLU A 234 4.98 5.16 -10.80
CA GLU A 234 4.11 6.34 -10.74
C GLU A 234 2.78 6.08 -11.44
N GLY A 235 1.71 6.75 -10.99
CA GLY A 235 0.38 6.63 -11.57
C GLY A 235 -0.38 5.37 -11.16
N VAL A 236 -1.43 5.05 -11.93
CA VAL A 236 -2.27 3.87 -11.66
C VAL A 236 -1.61 2.63 -12.20
N GLN A 237 -1.48 1.63 -11.35
CA GLN A 237 -0.91 0.32 -11.66
C GLN A 237 -2.00 -0.74 -11.71
N VAL A 238 -1.82 -1.75 -12.54
CA VAL A 238 -2.74 -2.89 -12.68
C VAL A 238 -1.96 -4.19 -12.61
N VAL A 239 -2.41 -5.09 -11.75
CA VAL A 239 -1.89 -6.47 -11.62
C VAL A 239 -3.03 -7.42 -11.96
N ILE A 240 -2.82 -8.37 -12.85
CA ILE A 240 -3.86 -9.24 -13.39
C ILE A 240 -3.52 -10.69 -13.08
N GLY A 241 -4.39 -11.36 -12.30
CA GLY A 241 -4.34 -12.80 -12.08
C GLY A 241 -2.96 -13.34 -11.73
N GLU A 242 -2.39 -14.12 -12.65
CA GLU A 242 -1.11 -14.81 -12.46
C GLU A 242 0.13 -13.88 -12.44
N GLU A 243 0.00 -12.61 -12.72
CA GLU A 243 1.08 -11.64 -12.55
C GLU A 243 1.42 -11.41 -11.08
N SER A 244 0.47 -11.69 -10.19
CA SER A 244 0.73 -11.72 -8.75
C SER A 244 1.53 -12.96 -8.37
N ARG A 245 2.54 -12.78 -7.52
CA ARG A 245 3.30 -13.89 -6.92
C ARG A 245 2.51 -14.61 -5.81
N ASP A 246 1.46 -13.98 -5.31
CA ASP A 246 0.62 -14.53 -4.25
C ASP A 246 -0.46 -15.44 -4.84
N GLU A 247 -0.46 -16.70 -4.44
CA GLU A 247 -1.44 -17.69 -4.89
C GLU A 247 -2.89 -17.31 -4.53
N ALA A 248 -3.09 -16.61 -3.42
CA ALA A 248 -4.40 -16.17 -2.98
C ALA A 248 -5.01 -15.09 -3.90
N LEU A 249 -4.16 -14.39 -4.66
CA LEU A 249 -4.58 -13.39 -5.67
C LEU A 249 -4.81 -14.00 -7.06
N ARG A 250 -4.55 -15.29 -7.27
CA ARG A 250 -4.84 -15.93 -8.56
C ARG A 250 -6.33 -15.83 -8.91
N GLY A 251 -6.62 -15.35 -10.11
CA GLY A 251 -7.98 -15.09 -10.58
C GLY A 251 -8.64 -13.84 -9.99
N LEU A 252 -7.86 -13.03 -9.25
CA LEU A 252 -8.20 -11.65 -8.90
C LEU A 252 -7.32 -10.69 -9.68
N SER A 253 -7.80 -9.48 -9.84
CA SER A 253 -6.98 -8.38 -10.34
C SER A 253 -7.02 -7.23 -9.35
N LEU A 254 -5.94 -6.47 -9.36
CA LEU A 254 -5.75 -5.31 -8.52
C LEU A 254 -5.48 -4.09 -9.39
N VAL A 255 -6.17 -3.00 -9.12
CA VAL A 255 -5.90 -1.68 -9.68
C VAL A 255 -5.59 -0.74 -8.53
N PHE A 256 -4.40 -0.16 -8.49
CA PHE A 256 -3.99 0.67 -7.36
C PHE A 256 -3.19 1.89 -7.80
N SER A 257 -3.18 2.90 -6.95
CA SER A 257 -2.35 4.11 -7.09
C SER A 257 -1.83 4.54 -5.73
N ARG A 258 -0.68 5.20 -5.72
CA ARG A 258 -0.19 5.91 -4.54
C ARG A 258 -0.78 7.31 -4.53
N TYR A 259 -1.00 7.85 -3.34
CA TYR A 259 -1.45 9.21 -3.15
C TYR A 259 -0.65 9.89 -2.02
N GLY A 260 -0.66 11.21 -1.97
CA GLY A 260 0.03 12.01 -0.95
C GLY A 260 1.03 13.00 -1.53
N VAL A 261 2.04 13.37 -0.74
CA VAL A 261 3.08 14.32 -1.13
C VAL A 261 4.36 13.55 -1.50
N PRO A 262 4.87 13.64 -2.73
CA PRO A 262 6.05 12.90 -3.16
C PRO A 262 7.22 13.07 -2.19
N ARG A 263 7.88 11.96 -1.84
CA ARG A 263 9.02 11.86 -0.92
C ARG A 263 8.78 12.31 0.52
N ARG A 264 7.58 12.73 0.88
CA ARG A 264 7.22 13.13 2.26
C ARG A 264 6.27 12.15 2.90
N VAL A 265 5.05 12.06 2.36
CA VAL A 265 3.97 11.26 2.92
C VAL A 265 3.26 10.55 1.80
N SER A 266 3.07 9.24 1.89
CA SER A 266 2.32 8.47 0.91
C SER A 266 1.33 7.50 1.56
N GLY A 267 0.20 7.34 0.89
CA GLY A 267 -0.76 6.29 1.11
C GLY A 267 -1.00 5.53 -0.20
N ALA A 268 -1.84 4.52 -0.14
CA ALA A 268 -2.28 3.77 -1.30
C ALA A 268 -3.80 3.62 -1.33
N ILE A 269 -4.35 3.65 -2.53
CA ILE A 269 -5.74 3.33 -2.82
C ILE A 269 -5.78 2.22 -3.84
N ALA A 270 -6.61 1.22 -3.63
CA ALA A 270 -6.72 0.06 -4.50
C ALA A 270 -8.14 -0.43 -4.68
N VAL A 271 -8.37 -1.10 -5.80
CA VAL A 271 -9.56 -1.90 -6.10
C VAL A 271 -9.12 -3.33 -6.32
N ILE A 272 -9.81 -4.27 -5.69
CA ILE A 272 -9.65 -5.71 -5.92
C ILE A 272 -10.97 -6.27 -6.45
N GLY A 273 -10.87 -7.07 -7.49
CA GLY A 273 -12.02 -7.71 -8.10
C GLY A 273 -11.61 -8.92 -8.94
N PRO A 274 -12.57 -9.61 -9.56
CA PRO A 274 -12.27 -10.71 -10.48
C PRO A 274 -11.53 -10.19 -11.72
N THR A 275 -10.75 -11.06 -12.40
CA THR A 275 -9.99 -10.69 -13.61
C THR A 275 -10.84 -10.08 -14.73
N ARG A 276 -12.13 -10.32 -14.75
CA ARG A 276 -13.08 -9.71 -15.71
C ARG A 276 -13.65 -8.35 -15.29
N MET A 277 -13.07 -7.70 -14.27
CA MET A 277 -13.56 -6.38 -13.83
C MET A 277 -13.53 -5.33 -14.96
N ASP A 278 -14.30 -4.27 -14.82
CA ASP A 278 -14.23 -3.10 -15.70
C ASP A 278 -12.96 -2.29 -15.39
N TYR A 279 -11.87 -2.63 -16.09
CA TYR A 279 -10.57 -1.98 -15.89
C TYR A 279 -10.60 -0.49 -16.21
N ARG A 280 -11.29 -0.07 -17.28
CA ARG A 280 -11.41 1.36 -17.63
C ARG A 280 -12.01 2.13 -16.46
N ARG A 281 -13.10 1.62 -15.90
CA ARG A 281 -13.76 2.22 -14.76
C ARG A 281 -12.90 2.21 -13.51
N ALA A 282 -12.20 1.11 -13.24
CA ALA A 282 -11.33 0.98 -12.07
C ALA A 282 -10.14 1.94 -12.16
N ILE A 283 -9.43 1.98 -13.30
CA ILE A 283 -8.28 2.85 -13.53
C ILE A 283 -8.67 4.32 -13.38
N SER A 284 -9.72 4.76 -14.08
CA SER A 284 -10.16 6.15 -14.04
C SER A 284 -10.67 6.58 -12.67
N THR A 285 -11.34 5.69 -11.94
CA THR A 285 -11.85 6.00 -10.59
C THR A 285 -10.71 6.07 -9.57
N VAL A 286 -9.79 5.08 -9.58
CA VAL A 286 -8.61 5.06 -8.70
C VAL A 286 -7.73 6.27 -8.96
N GLY A 287 -7.46 6.61 -10.23
CA GLY A 287 -6.68 7.79 -10.61
C GLY A 287 -7.29 9.08 -10.06
N CYS A 288 -8.56 9.33 -10.35
CA CYS A 288 -9.25 10.53 -9.89
C CYS A 288 -9.27 10.67 -8.37
N VAL A 289 -9.59 9.58 -7.63
CA VAL A 289 -9.65 9.64 -6.16
C VAL A 289 -8.25 9.74 -5.54
N SER A 290 -7.22 9.14 -6.14
CA SER A 290 -5.83 9.28 -5.67
C SER A 290 -5.32 10.72 -5.80
N GLU A 291 -5.70 11.44 -6.86
CA GLU A 291 -5.41 12.88 -7.02
C GLU A 291 -6.08 13.70 -5.92
N VAL A 292 -7.39 13.48 -5.70
CA VAL A 292 -8.14 14.19 -4.66
C VAL A 292 -7.53 13.97 -3.28
N LEU A 293 -7.19 12.72 -2.93
CA LEU A 293 -6.54 12.41 -1.67
C LEU A 293 -5.15 13.06 -1.56
N SER A 294 -4.40 13.16 -2.66
CA SER A 294 -3.11 13.83 -2.69
C SER A 294 -3.23 15.32 -2.39
N ASP A 295 -4.23 15.98 -2.98
CA ASP A 295 -4.51 17.41 -2.74
C ASP A 295 -4.88 17.66 -1.27
N LEU A 296 -5.70 16.80 -0.67
CA LEU A 296 -6.09 16.88 0.74
C LEU A 296 -4.89 16.70 1.69
N VAL A 297 -4.07 15.67 1.47
CA VAL A 297 -2.84 15.43 2.25
C VAL A 297 -1.87 16.61 2.11
N ALA A 298 -1.71 17.16 0.90
CA ALA A 298 -0.87 18.33 0.69
C ALA A 298 -1.41 19.58 1.40
N GLY A 299 -2.71 19.70 1.54
CA GLY A 299 -3.38 20.75 2.33
C GLY A 299 -2.99 20.67 3.80
N VAL A 300 -3.15 19.50 4.41
CA VAL A 300 -2.78 19.25 5.84
C VAL A 300 -1.29 19.48 6.07
N CYS A 301 -0.42 18.98 5.19
CA CYS A 301 1.04 19.17 5.31
C CYS A 301 1.51 20.64 5.16
N ARG A 302 0.67 21.55 4.67
CA ARG A 302 0.97 22.99 4.58
C ARG A 302 0.50 23.78 5.80
N SER A 303 -0.44 23.24 6.53
CA SER A 303 -1.03 23.87 7.72
C SER A 303 -0.23 23.62 9.00
N HIS A 304 0.78 22.75 8.90
CA HIS A 304 1.74 22.41 9.96
C HIS A 304 3.16 22.68 9.49
#